data_f38b9a74916e7678b3f9ddef91f34e15
#
_entry.id   f38b9a74916e7678b3f9ddef91f34e15
#
_cell.length_a   1.000
_cell.length_b   1.000
_cell.length_c   1.000
_cell.angle_alpha   90.00
_cell.angle_beta   90.00
_cell.angle_gamma   90.00
#
_symmetry.space_group_name_H-M   'P 1'
#
loop_
_entity.id
_entity.type
_entity.pdbx_description
1 polymer ?
#
loop_
_entity_poly.entity_id
_entity_poly.type
_entity_poly.pdbx_seq_one_letter_code
_entity_poly.pdbx_strand_id
1 'polypeptide(L)'
;SGVGSTGGLNARQQFVGLAGSFGQIALGRQYSPGYQATVNNDPAGGALFEPQSYMTAQAGNTITPNSAARWDNALTYTSPNWGGFTGKAIYSFGENSSCTIATPTVANPAATTTVTSLNDNCVSTSDNGRWALGGNFATGGLNIDAVYQVRQKVMPVGVVSNSPLWGDDIAEWYIGGSYDFKVVKIMASYQDQN
;
A
#
# COMPACT_ATOMS: atom_id res chain seq x y z
N SER A 1 10.87 -0.16 -3.04
CA SER A 1 11.93 0.56 -2.35
C SER A 1 12.70 1.35 -3.40
N GLY A 2 12.50 2.66 -3.46
CA GLY A 2 13.32 3.53 -4.29
C GLY A 2 14.76 3.37 -3.87
N VAL A 3 15.53 2.68 -4.69
CA VAL A 3 16.99 2.71 -4.60
C VAL A 3 17.35 4.18 -4.74
N GLY A 4 18.07 4.73 -3.76
CA GLY A 4 18.45 6.11 -3.76
C GLY A 4 19.16 6.47 -5.05
N SER A 5 18.45 7.07 -5.97
CA SER A 5 19.04 7.88 -7.01
C SER A 5 19.70 9.06 -6.29
N THR A 6 20.99 9.14 -6.37
CA THR A 6 21.77 10.30 -5.94
C THR A 6 21.19 11.53 -6.65
N GLY A 7 20.29 12.27 -5.96
CA GLY A 7 19.66 13.48 -6.48
C GLY A 7 18.13 13.53 -6.38
N GLY A 8 17.45 12.46 -5.95
CA GLY A 8 15.98 12.48 -5.75
C GLY A 8 15.60 13.05 -4.38
N LEU A 9 14.58 13.88 -4.35
CA LEU A 9 13.92 14.31 -3.11
C LEU A 9 13.29 13.08 -2.44
N ASN A 10 13.93 12.52 -1.42
CA ASN A 10 13.43 11.41 -0.62
C ASN A 10 12.32 11.87 0.34
N ALA A 11 11.23 12.40 -0.19
CA ALA A 11 10.09 12.81 0.61
C ALA A 11 9.22 11.62 1.01
N ARG A 12 8.66 11.68 2.21
CA ARG A 12 7.67 10.70 2.67
C ARG A 12 6.41 10.75 1.82
N GLN A 13 6.03 11.93 1.35
CA GLN A 13 4.95 12.16 0.41
C GLN A 13 5.38 13.20 -0.61
N GLN A 14 5.03 12.99 -1.88
CA GLN A 14 5.25 13.90 -2.99
C GLN A 14 4.06 13.77 -3.94
N PHE A 15 3.16 14.73 -3.89
CA PHE A 15 1.96 14.71 -4.71
C PHE A 15 1.54 16.11 -5.14
N VAL A 16 0.77 16.17 -6.20
CA VAL A 16 0.03 17.35 -6.65
C VAL A 16 -1.46 17.00 -6.66
N GLY A 17 -2.31 17.94 -6.31
CA GLY A 17 -3.74 17.67 -6.24
C GLY A 17 -4.60 18.91 -6.30
N LEU A 18 -5.90 18.67 -6.39
CA LEU A 18 -6.97 19.66 -6.34
C LEU A 18 -7.87 19.35 -5.15
N ALA A 19 -8.22 20.36 -4.39
CA ALA A 19 -9.12 20.24 -3.26
C ALA A 19 -10.25 21.29 -3.38
N GLY A 20 -11.44 20.90 -2.92
CA GLY A 20 -12.63 21.74 -2.97
C GLY A 20 -13.76 21.16 -2.13
N SER A 21 -14.98 21.67 -2.31
CA SER A 21 -16.17 21.13 -1.63
C SER A 21 -16.46 19.66 -1.97
N PHE A 22 -15.94 19.16 -3.07
CA PHE A 22 -16.03 17.76 -3.50
C PHE A 22 -15.04 16.83 -2.77
N GLY A 23 -14.13 17.38 -1.96
CA GLY A 23 -13.03 16.64 -1.36
C GLY A 23 -11.69 16.95 -2.03
N GLN A 24 -10.81 15.96 -2.10
CA GLN A 24 -9.46 16.10 -2.66
C GLN A 24 -9.16 14.95 -3.63
N ILE A 25 -8.61 15.30 -4.78
CA ILE A 25 -8.01 14.36 -5.72
C ILE A 25 -6.52 14.68 -5.79
N ALA A 26 -5.65 13.68 -5.68
CA ALA A 26 -4.21 13.87 -5.70
C ALA A 26 -3.48 12.77 -6.46
N LEU A 27 -2.37 13.13 -7.11
CA LEU A 27 -1.50 12.25 -7.88
C LEU A 27 -0.08 12.30 -7.33
N GLY A 28 0.57 11.15 -7.18
CA GLY A 28 1.95 11.03 -6.74
C GLY A 28 2.16 10.02 -5.62
N ARG A 29 3.25 10.18 -4.86
CA ARG A 29 3.58 9.33 -3.71
C ARG A 29 2.77 9.75 -2.48
N GLN A 30 1.98 8.83 -1.95
CA GLN A 30 1.03 9.11 -0.87
C GLN A 30 0.92 7.96 0.13
N TYR A 31 0.39 8.29 1.30
CA TYR A 31 -0.01 7.29 2.27
C TYR A 31 -1.32 6.61 1.87
N SER A 32 -1.34 5.28 1.97
CA SER A 32 -2.56 4.50 1.81
C SER A 32 -3.57 4.78 2.95
N PRO A 33 -4.86 4.43 2.77
CA PRO A 33 -5.82 4.42 3.88
C PRO A 33 -5.35 3.57 5.06
N GLY A 34 -4.67 2.45 4.77
CA GLY A 34 -4.13 1.55 5.78
C GLY A 34 -3.09 2.20 6.69
N TYR A 35 -2.24 3.07 6.16
CA TYR A 35 -1.32 3.85 6.99
C TYR A 35 -2.08 4.74 7.97
N GLN A 36 -3.06 5.49 7.49
CA GLN A 36 -3.81 6.42 8.34
C GLN A 36 -4.59 5.67 9.42
N ALA A 37 -5.27 4.59 9.07
CA ALA A 37 -6.03 3.77 10.00
C ALA A 37 -5.16 3.17 11.11
N THR A 38 -3.98 2.66 10.76
CA THR A 38 -3.05 2.07 11.73
C THR A 38 -2.45 3.14 12.65
N VAL A 39 -2.05 4.29 12.14
CA VAL A 39 -1.53 5.41 12.94
C VAL A 39 -2.60 5.94 13.91
N ASN A 40 -3.85 6.05 13.49
CA ASN A 40 -4.95 6.53 14.33
C ASN A 40 -5.22 5.61 15.53
N ASN A 41 -4.98 4.32 15.37
CA ASN A 41 -5.30 3.28 16.36
C ASN A 41 -4.04 2.62 16.97
N ASP A 42 -2.89 3.25 16.81
CA ASP A 42 -1.64 2.83 17.43
C ASP A 42 -1.29 3.73 18.63
N PRO A 43 -1.02 3.16 19.84
CA PRO A 43 -0.63 3.93 21.01
C PRO A 43 0.62 4.80 20.81
N ALA A 44 1.55 4.34 19.96
CA ALA A 44 2.78 5.04 19.63
C ALA A 44 2.63 6.01 18.45
N GLY A 45 1.43 6.07 17.82
CA GLY A 45 1.15 6.97 16.69
C GLY A 45 2.04 6.71 15.46
N GLY A 46 2.44 5.46 15.22
CA GLY A 46 3.34 5.11 14.13
C GLY A 46 4.81 5.48 14.38
N ALA A 47 5.22 5.60 15.63
CA ALA A 47 6.62 5.82 15.99
C ALA A 47 7.49 4.59 15.71
N LEU A 48 8.81 4.77 15.72
CA LEU A 48 9.79 3.76 15.29
C LEU A 48 9.73 2.42 16.05
N PHE A 49 9.17 2.41 17.23
CA PHE A 49 9.09 1.26 18.14
C PHE A 49 7.65 0.77 18.35
N GLU A 50 6.71 1.09 17.44
CA GLU A 50 5.33 0.65 17.59
C GLU A 50 5.21 -0.87 17.41
N PRO A 51 4.49 -1.55 18.31
CA PRO A 51 4.31 -3.00 18.25
C PRO A 51 3.59 -3.47 16.98
N GLN A 52 2.70 -2.65 16.46
CA GLN A 52 1.88 -2.99 15.30
C GLN A 52 2.71 -3.18 14.03
N SER A 53 3.71 -2.34 13.76
CA SER A 53 4.63 -2.54 12.63
C SER A 53 5.38 -3.86 12.71
N TYR A 54 5.83 -4.21 13.90
CA TYR A 54 6.54 -5.47 14.10
C TYR A 54 5.64 -6.67 13.84
N MET A 55 4.43 -6.67 14.39
CA MET A 55 3.46 -7.75 14.21
C MET A 55 3.02 -7.87 12.75
N THR A 56 2.74 -6.77 12.08
CA THR A 56 2.35 -6.77 10.67
C THR A 56 3.46 -7.24 9.75
N ALA A 57 4.72 -6.87 10.04
CA ALA A 57 5.87 -7.34 9.29
C ALA A 57 6.07 -8.85 9.40
N GLN A 58 5.87 -9.43 10.58
CA GLN A 58 5.94 -10.88 10.79
C GLN A 58 4.80 -11.63 10.06
N ALA A 59 3.62 -11.05 9.98
CA ALA A 59 2.48 -11.61 9.29
C ALA A 59 2.49 -11.37 7.77
N GLY A 60 3.45 -10.59 7.24
CA GLY A 60 3.49 -10.25 5.82
C GLY A 60 2.47 -9.20 5.36
N ASN A 61 1.72 -8.61 6.28
CA ASN A 61 0.71 -7.61 5.98
C ASN A 61 1.34 -6.27 5.57
N THR A 62 0.65 -5.55 4.69
CA THR A 62 1.07 -4.22 4.23
C THR A 62 0.18 -3.08 4.73
N ILE A 63 -0.89 -3.39 5.47
CA ILE A 63 -1.63 -2.41 6.27
C ILE A 63 -0.83 -2.17 7.56
N THR A 64 -0.07 -1.07 7.58
CA THR A 64 0.96 -0.84 8.60
C THR A 64 1.25 0.66 8.71
N PRO A 65 1.69 1.15 9.89
CA PRO A 65 2.11 2.54 10.05
C PRO A 65 3.53 2.83 9.52
N ASN A 66 4.14 1.94 8.75
CA ASN A 66 5.49 2.10 8.22
C ASN A 66 5.57 2.29 6.69
N SER A 67 6.77 2.14 6.14
CA SER A 67 7.08 2.43 4.74
C SER A 67 6.29 1.64 3.71
N ALA A 68 5.86 0.42 4.01
CA ALA A 68 5.10 -0.42 3.08
C ALA A 68 3.72 0.18 2.71
N ALA A 69 3.20 1.04 3.58
CA ALA A 69 1.93 1.72 3.36
C ALA A 69 2.05 3.04 2.57
N ARG A 70 3.23 3.37 2.04
CA ARG A 70 3.44 4.48 1.11
C ARG A 70 3.45 3.94 -0.31
N TRP A 71 2.56 4.49 -1.12
CA TRP A 71 2.38 4.04 -2.48
C TRP A 71 2.84 5.10 -3.46
N ASP A 72 3.67 4.68 -4.40
CA ASP A 72 4.17 5.51 -5.49
C ASP A 72 3.17 5.48 -6.65
N ASN A 73 3.25 6.45 -7.55
CA ASN A 73 2.42 6.55 -8.75
C ASN A 73 0.92 6.36 -8.45
N ALA A 74 0.46 6.96 -7.39
CA ALA A 74 -0.89 6.75 -6.88
C ALA A 74 -1.83 7.90 -7.24
N LEU A 75 -3.03 7.53 -7.65
CA LEU A 75 -4.21 8.41 -7.70
C LEU A 75 -5.01 8.20 -6.43
N THR A 76 -5.31 9.28 -5.74
CA THR A 76 -6.06 9.24 -4.48
C THR A 76 -7.27 10.18 -4.55
N TYR A 77 -8.39 9.72 -4.02
CA TYR A 77 -9.53 10.56 -3.69
C TYR A 77 -9.78 10.50 -2.19
N THR A 78 -9.99 11.65 -1.58
CA THR A 78 -10.41 11.79 -0.18
C THR A 78 -11.68 12.61 -0.13
N SER A 79 -12.74 12.07 0.48
CA SER A 79 -14.01 12.76 0.61
C SER A 79 -13.92 13.97 1.53
N PRO A 80 -14.87 14.89 1.45
CA PRO A 80 -15.12 15.85 2.56
C PRO A 80 -15.48 15.09 3.84
N ASN A 81 -15.41 15.79 4.96
CA ASN A 81 -15.94 15.28 6.22
C ASN A 81 -17.47 15.44 6.24
N TRP A 82 -18.18 14.33 6.35
CA TRP A 82 -19.63 14.29 6.44
C TRP A 82 -20.06 13.91 7.86
N GLY A 83 -20.10 14.90 8.76
CA GLY A 83 -20.55 14.69 10.14
C GLY A 83 -19.67 13.71 10.94
N GLY A 84 -18.37 13.72 10.71
CA GLY A 84 -17.39 12.82 11.33
C GLY A 84 -16.91 11.68 10.43
N PHE A 85 -17.60 11.40 9.33
CA PHE A 85 -17.20 10.39 8.37
C PHE A 85 -16.30 10.96 7.26
N THR A 86 -15.21 10.28 6.96
CA THR A 86 -14.31 10.56 5.83
C THR A 86 -13.97 9.28 5.10
N GLY A 87 -14.17 9.26 3.78
CA GLY A 87 -13.79 8.15 2.92
C GLY A 87 -12.51 8.45 2.15
N LYS A 88 -11.71 7.43 1.86
CA LYS A 88 -10.50 7.53 1.05
C LYS A 88 -10.40 6.34 0.10
N ALA A 89 -10.13 6.62 -1.17
CA ALA A 89 -9.81 5.62 -2.18
C ALA A 89 -8.44 5.93 -2.78
N ILE A 90 -7.65 4.91 -3.03
CA ILE A 90 -6.34 5.04 -3.67
C ILE A 90 -6.11 3.91 -4.65
N TYR A 91 -5.54 4.23 -5.79
CA TYR A 91 -5.03 3.28 -6.76
C TYR A 91 -3.58 3.63 -7.08
N SER A 92 -2.67 2.65 -6.95
CA SER A 92 -1.28 2.78 -7.34
C SER A 92 -1.03 1.92 -8.56
N PHE A 93 -0.56 2.56 -9.64
CA PHE A 93 -0.21 1.88 -10.88
C PHE A 93 1.05 1.05 -10.63
N GLY A 94 0.98 -0.24 -10.98
CA GLY A 94 2.14 -1.12 -10.92
C GLY A 94 3.19 -0.68 -11.93
N GLU A 95 4.43 -0.68 -11.52
CA GLU A 95 5.56 -0.49 -12.40
C GLU A 95 6.49 -1.69 -12.28
N ASN A 96 6.34 -2.63 -13.18
CA ASN A 96 7.32 -3.68 -13.35
C ASN A 96 8.01 -3.46 -14.69
N SER A 97 9.18 -2.81 -14.64
CA SER A 97 9.97 -2.47 -15.84
C SER A 97 10.88 -3.61 -16.30
N SER A 98 10.90 -4.74 -15.59
CA SER A 98 11.75 -5.87 -15.95
C SER A 98 11.01 -7.19 -15.87
N CYS A 99 11.02 -7.95 -16.92
CA CYS A 99 10.67 -9.36 -16.86
C CYS A 99 11.91 -10.22 -17.16
N THR A 100 12.02 -11.32 -16.43
CA THR A 100 13.06 -12.33 -16.70
C THR A 100 12.48 -13.37 -17.63
N ILE A 101 12.91 -13.36 -18.88
CA ILE A 101 12.54 -14.39 -19.84
C ILE A 101 13.64 -15.44 -19.82
N ALA A 102 13.27 -16.68 -19.53
CA ALA A 102 14.17 -17.81 -19.78
C ALA A 102 14.27 -18.01 -21.28
N THR A 103 15.40 -17.67 -21.88
CA THR A 103 15.71 -18.06 -23.25
C THR A 103 16.60 -19.29 -23.21
N PRO A 104 16.06 -20.50 -23.30
CA PRO A 104 16.88 -21.70 -23.39
C PRO A 104 17.66 -21.66 -24.70
N THR A 105 18.98 -21.64 -24.61
CA THR A 105 19.83 -21.84 -25.77
C THR A 105 20.29 -23.30 -25.83
N VAL A 106 20.58 -23.81 -27.00
CA VAL A 106 21.09 -25.15 -27.18
C VAL A 106 22.40 -25.40 -26.39
N ALA A 107 23.16 -24.33 -26.14
CA ALA A 107 24.40 -24.35 -25.37
C ALA A 107 24.20 -24.26 -23.85
N ASN A 108 23.11 -23.65 -23.40
CA ASN A 108 22.80 -23.53 -21.98
C ASN A 108 21.27 -23.46 -21.77
N PRO A 109 20.60 -24.62 -21.56
CA PRO A 109 19.16 -24.69 -21.36
C PRO A 109 18.67 -24.02 -20.06
N ALA A 110 19.59 -23.65 -19.15
CA ALA A 110 19.29 -22.93 -17.92
C ALA A 110 19.63 -21.42 -17.99
N ALA A 111 19.99 -20.93 -19.17
CA ALA A 111 20.31 -19.49 -19.32
C ALA A 111 19.06 -18.64 -19.11
N THR A 112 19.13 -17.74 -18.16
CA THR A 112 18.11 -16.71 -17.90
C THR A 112 18.70 -15.37 -18.36
N THR A 113 17.99 -14.69 -19.26
CA THR A 113 18.33 -13.34 -19.67
C THR A 113 17.31 -12.39 -19.06
N THR A 114 17.76 -11.47 -18.24
CA THR A 114 16.89 -10.36 -17.77
C THR A 114 16.73 -9.39 -18.93
N VAL A 115 15.56 -9.37 -19.53
CA VAL A 115 15.24 -8.41 -20.58
C VAL A 115 14.56 -7.21 -19.93
N THR A 116 15.28 -6.11 -19.84
CA THR A 116 14.69 -4.81 -19.52
C THR A 116 14.05 -4.28 -20.80
N SER A 117 12.89 -4.80 -21.14
CA SER A 117 12.16 -4.39 -22.35
C SER A 117 10.79 -3.88 -21.95
N LEU A 118 10.44 -2.72 -22.47
CA LEU A 118 9.10 -2.12 -22.42
C LEU A 118 8.15 -2.81 -23.41
N ASN A 119 8.35 -4.08 -23.74
CA ASN A 119 7.44 -4.81 -24.60
C ASN A 119 6.17 -5.16 -23.83
N ASP A 120 5.03 -4.86 -24.40
CA ASP A 120 3.69 -5.03 -23.84
C ASP A 120 3.37 -6.45 -23.32
N ASN A 121 4.17 -7.44 -23.64
CA ASN A 121 4.00 -8.82 -23.19
C ASN A 121 4.54 -9.09 -21.78
N CYS A 122 5.31 -8.17 -21.21
CA CYS A 122 5.98 -8.33 -19.92
C CYS A 122 5.55 -7.32 -18.87
N VAL A 123 4.85 -6.27 -19.27
CA VAL A 123 4.50 -5.16 -18.39
C VAL A 123 3.02 -4.82 -18.55
N SER A 124 2.28 -4.98 -17.48
CA SER A 124 0.92 -4.49 -17.38
C SER A 124 0.84 -3.45 -16.27
N THR A 125 0.06 -2.41 -16.45
CA THR A 125 -0.18 -1.39 -15.43
C THR A 125 -0.84 -1.94 -14.16
N SER A 126 -1.41 -3.14 -14.23
CA SER A 126 -1.99 -3.86 -13.08
C SER A 126 -0.99 -4.80 -12.40
N ASP A 127 0.14 -5.10 -13.03
CA ASP A 127 1.13 -6.01 -12.44
C ASP A 127 1.81 -5.32 -11.27
N ASN A 128 1.70 -5.93 -10.08
CA ASN A 128 2.11 -5.34 -8.82
C ASN A 128 1.41 -3.99 -8.50
N GLY A 129 0.27 -3.75 -9.12
CA GLY A 129 -0.63 -2.64 -8.80
C GLY A 129 -1.28 -2.84 -7.43
N ARG A 130 -1.80 -1.77 -6.87
CA ARG A 130 -2.48 -1.81 -5.56
C ARG A 130 -3.66 -0.87 -5.56
N TRP A 131 -4.72 -1.27 -4.90
CA TRP A 131 -5.82 -0.37 -4.61
C TRP A 131 -6.33 -0.57 -3.19
N ALA A 132 -6.88 0.47 -2.62
CA ALA A 132 -7.50 0.40 -1.30
C ALA A 132 -8.66 1.35 -1.17
N LEU A 133 -9.61 0.93 -0.34
CA LEU A 133 -10.71 1.75 0.15
C LEU A 133 -10.59 1.84 1.66
N GLY A 134 -10.76 3.03 2.22
CA GLY A 134 -10.75 3.26 3.65
C GLY A 134 -11.87 4.19 4.07
N GLY A 135 -12.42 3.95 5.23
CA GLY A 135 -13.37 4.82 5.91
C GLY A 135 -12.90 5.11 7.31
N ASN A 136 -13.03 6.35 7.71
CA ASN A 136 -12.79 6.80 9.08
C ASN A 136 -14.05 7.48 9.61
N PHE A 137 -14.44 7.16 10.84
CA PHE A 137 -15.47 7.87 11.57
C PHE A 137 -14.93 8.34 12.91
N ALA A 138 -14.96 9.66 13.12
CA ALA A 138 -14.43 10.26 14.33
C ALA A 138 -15.44 11.28 14.92
N THR A 139 -15.80 11.06 16.18
CA THR A 139 -16.71 11.96 16.91
C THR A 139 -16.55 11.82 18.42
N GLY A 140 -16.58 12.91 19.18
CA GLY A 140 -16.71 12.91 20.64
C GLY A 140 -15.70 12.08 21.43
N GLY A 141 -14.52 11.81 20.90
CA GLY A 141 -13.50 10.92 21.50
C GLY A 141 -13.49 9.50 20.92
N LEU A 142 -14.52 9.11 20.16
CA LEU A 142 -14.56 7.87 19.39
C LEU A 142 -13.85 8.06 18.06
N ASN A 143 -13.00 7.08 17.67
CA ASN A 143 -12.44 6.95 16.34
C ASN A 143 -12.60 5.50 15.89
N ILE A 144 -13.08 5.29 14.67
CA ILE A 144 -13.20 3.97 14.03
C ILE A 144 -12.64 4.09 12.62
N ASP A 145 -11.78 3.16 12.27
CA ASP A 145 -11.22 3.02 10.92
C ASP A 145 -11.49 1.62 10.37
N ALA A 146 -11.86 1.58 9.10
CA ALA A 146 -11.97 0.33 8.35
C ALA A 146 -11.26 0.49 7.01
N VAL A 147 -10.49 -0.53 6.60
CA VAL A 147 -9.72 -0.53 5.36
C VAL A 147 -9.81 -1.89 4.70
N TYR A 148 -9.99 -1.85 3.39
CA TYR A 148 -9.84 -3.00 2.52
C TYR A 148 -8.85 -2.65 1.41
N GLN A 149 -7.84 -3.48 1.19
CA GLN A 149 -6.86 -3.28 0.14
C GLN A 149 -6.53 -4.57 -0.60
N VAL A 150 -6.14 -4.43 -1.85
CA VAL A 150 -5.71 -5.54 -2.70
C VAL A 150 -4.38 -5.19 -3.33
N ARG A 151 -3.45 -6.12 -3.23
CA ARG A 151 -2.20 -6.13 -4.00
C ARG A 151 -2.41 -7.08 -5.17
N GLN A 152 -2.32 -6.55 -6.38
CA GLN A 152 -2.61 -7.29 -7.59
C GLN A 152 -1.37 -8.02 -8.08
N LYS A 153 -1.54 -9.28 -8.47
CA LYS A 153 -0.53 -10.10 -9.14
C LYS A 153 0.84 -10.06 -8.44
N VAL A 154 0.84 -10.35 -7.13
CA VAL A 154 2.05 -10.32 -6.31
C VAL A 154 2.95 -11.49 -6.70
N MET A 155 4.15 -11.22 -7.16
CA MET A 155 5.12 -12.27 -7.46
C MET A 155 5.72 -12.81 -6.16
N PRO A 156 5.71 -14.14 -5.94
CA PRO A 156 6.43 -14.75 -4.84
C PRO A 156 7.94 -14.49 -4.95
N VAL A 157 8.56 -14.14 -3.83
CA VAL A 157 10.01 -13.93 -3.77
C VAL A 157 10.72 -15.25 -4.04
N GLY A 158 11.62 -15.29 -5.03
CA GLY A 158 12.47 -16.44 -5.33
C GLY A 158 11.93 -17.41 -6.37
N VAL A 159 10.78 -17.15 -6.97
CA VAL A 159 10.30 -17.93 -8.11
C VAL A 159 10.86 -17.34 -9.40
N VAL A 160 11.81 -18.05 -10.01
CA VAL A 160 12.21 -17.80 -11.39
C VAL A 160 11.11 -18.42 -12.25
N SER A 161 10.11 -17.61 -12.60
CA SER A 161 9.00 -18.09 -13.42
C SER A 161 9.40 -18.17 -14.88
N ASN A 162 9.43 -19.39 -15.42
CA ASN A 162 9.46 -19.63 -16.87
C ASN A 162 8.08 -19.47 -17.52
N SER A 163 7.11 -19.00 -16.77
CA SER A 163 5.74 -18.80 -17.20
C SER A 163 5.37 -17.33 -16.96
N PRO A 164 4.60 -16.71 -17.83
CA PRO A 164 4.02 -15.39 -17.58
C PRO A 164 2.90 -15.43 -16.50
N LEU A 165 2.98 -16.40 -15.60
CA LEU A 165 2.07 -16.51 -14.46
C LEU A 165 2.53 -15.52 -13.39
N TRP A 166 1.92 -14.36 -13.42
CA TRP A 166 1.90 -13.43 -12.30
C TRP A 166 1.23 -14.14 -11.12
N GLY A 167 1.69 -13.83 -9.92
CA GLY A 167 1.11 -14.39 -8.70
C GLY A 167 -0.35 -13.98 -8.51
N ASP A 168 -0.97 -14.54 -7.49
CA ASP A 168 -2.35 -14.26 -7.13
C ASP A 168 -2.49 -12.85 -6.52
N ASP A 169 -3.71 -12.33 -6.55
CA ASP A 169 -4.07 -11.14 -5.82
C ASP A 169 -4.12 -11.45 -4.32
N ILE A 170 -3.56 -10.56 -3.53
CA ILE A 170 -3.58 -10.67 -2.07
C ILE A 170 -4.53 -9.59 -1.53
N ALA A 171 -5.59 -10.04 -0.89
CA ALA A 171 -6.55 -9.16 -0.22
C ALA A 171 -6.22 -9.03 1.26
N GLU A 172 -6.26 -7.81 1.77
CA GLU A 172 -6.00 -7.48 3.17
C GLU A 172 -7.12 -6.59 3.69
N TRP A 173 -7.56 -6.82 4.91
CA TRP A 173 -8.52 -5.93 5.54
C TRP A 173 -8.14 -5.62 6.99
N TYR A 174 -8.57 -4.48 7.45
CA TYR A 174 -8.29 -3.94 8.76
C TYR A 174 -9.53 -3.25 9.32
N ILE A 175 -9.79 -3.47 10.59
CA ILE A 175 -10.70 -2.66 11.39
C ILE A 175 -10.00 -2.27 12.68
N GLY A 176 -10.05 -0.99 13.03
CA GLY A 176 -9.48 -0.48 14.27
C GLY A 176 -10.37 0.56 14.89
N GLY A 177 -10.26 0.70 16.17
CA GLY A 177 -11.00 1.72 16.90
C GLY A 177 -10.30 2.18 18.16
N SER A 178 -10.59 3.39 18.54
CA SER A 178 -10.12 3.96 19.82
C SER A 178 -11.18 4.82 20.46
N TYR A 179 -11.14 4.88 21.78
CA TYR A 179 -11.99 5.77 22.56
C TYR A 179 -11.18 6.50 23.62
N ASP A 180 -11.26 7.82 23.62
CA ASP A 180 -10.58 8.69 24.56
C ASP A 180 -11.53 9.11 25.70
N PHE A 181 -11.31 8.51 26.87
CA PHE A 181 -12.04 8.84 28.11
C PHE A 181 -11.48 10.08 28.82
N LYS A 182 -10.53 10.81 28.23
CA LYS A 182 -9.80 11.96 28.78
C LYS A 182 -8.74 11.61 29.83
N VAL A 183 -8.92 10.55 30.57
CA VAL A 183 -7.95 10.03 31.57
C VAL A 183 -7.19 8.83 31.05
N VAL A 184 -7.76 8.10 30.11
CA VAL A 184 -7.17 6.95 29.43
C VAL A 184 -7.75 6.86 28.02
N LYS A 185 -6.92 6.46 27.05
CA LYS A 185 -7.37 6.13 25.70
C LYS A 185 -7.20 4.63 25.48
N ILE A 186 -8.30 3.97 25.12
CA ILE A 186 -8.30 2.54 24.79
C ILE A 186 -8.26 2.41 23.28
N MET A 187 -7.45 1.48 22.76
CA MET A 187 -7.31 1.19 21.34
C MET A 187 -7.37 -0.31 21.11
N ALA A 188 -8.00 -0.71 20.01
CA ALA A 188 -8.05 -2.10 19.56
C ALA A 188 -8.07 -2.14 18.04
N SER A 189 -7.43 -3.14 17.45
CA SER A 189 -7.47 -3.36 16.02
C SER A 189 -7.41 -4.85 15.70
N TYR A 190 -7.97 -5.20 14.55
CA TYR A 190 -7.89 -6.52 13.97
C TYR A 190 -7.59 -6.38 12.47
N GLN A 191 -6.74 -7.26 11.95
CA GLN A 191 -6.43 -7.32 10.54
C GLN A 191 -6.22 -8.75 10.10
N ASP A 192 -6.52 -9.00 8.83
CA ASP A 192 -6.39 -10.31 8.21
C ASP A 192 -5.94 -10.17 6.75
N GLN A 193 -5.32 -11.23 6.25
CA GLN A 193 -4.81 -11.33 4.89
C GLN A 193 -5.21 -12.68 4.30
N ASN A 194 -5.71 -12.66 3.09
CA ASN A 194 -6.13 -13.87 2.35
C ASN A 194 -5.47 -13.91 0.97
#